data_dab3252402e5c8ce29f81fb9ec71b3ed
#
_entry.id   dab3252402e5c8ce29f81fb9ec71b3ed
#
_cell.length_a   1.000
_cell.length_b   1.000
_cell.length_c   1.000
_cell.angle_alpha   90.00
_cell.angle_beta   90.00
_cell.angle_gamma   90.00
#
_symmetry.space_group_name_H-M   'P 1'
#
loop_
_entity.id
_entity.type
_entity.pdbx_description
1 polymer ?
#
loop_
_entity_poly.entity_id
_entity_poly.type
_entity_poly.pdbx_seq_one_letter_code
_entity_poly.pdbx_strand_id
1 'polypeptide(L)'
;MQVFKTAIKTVLRHPMYLIVYAGFLSMMGVFIASGLTFGGTNDSEFSPYETKFAVIDRDGSALSDGLAAYLREQGIEVPIEDSQMALQDAVAKGQSSYILIVPEGFGDAFVEAARTGDELPTLETVYSFYSTEGSLMDQMVNSYLGIAGAYAGLEGSASQGDIMQHAAEVMAESAETDSVEVGGTSSEAQRFVFFLQWGTYTLFASIIVCVGVMMTTLNRTDLRRRNLVSPLPSLSYGLQLAASSLLVMTAVWLWTICLGFTVFHEAASMISGPGLALMVAASFVLATIPLSVGYLLGQLGVGEFASNALGNILGMVISFLGGAWISFDLLDPSVQMLAHF
;
A
#
# COMPACT_ATOMS: atom_id res chain seq x y z
N MET A 1 37.75 -27.92 2.34
CA MET A 1 36.42 -27.39 1.93
C MET A 1 35.22 -28.34 2.19
N GLN A 2 35.36 -29.27 3.14
CA GLN A 2 34.25 -30.20 3.45
C GLN A 2 33.12 -29.53 4.25
N VAL A 3 33.45 -28.61 5.17
CA VAL A 3 32.47 -27.89 5.99
C VAL A 3 31.58 -27.03 5.08
N PHE A 4 32.16 -26.27 4.17
CA PHE A 4 31.47 -25.49 3.17
C PHE A 4 30.44 -26.32 2.37
N LYS A 5 30.89 -27.45 1.79
CA LYS A 5 29.99 -28.33 1.01
C LYS A 5 28.84 -28.90 1.85
N THR A 6 29.14 -29.26 3.10
CA THR A 6 28.14 -29.79 4.05
C THR A 6 27.13 -28.71 4.42
N ALA A 7 27.58 -27.48 4.68
CA ALA A 7 26.74 -26.34 5.00
C ALA A 7 25.72 -26.05 3.87
N ILE A 8 26.21 -25.93 2.63
CA ILE A 8 25.34 -25.70 1.48
C ILE A 8 24.38 -26.88 1.25
N LYS A 9 24.88 -28.14 1.37
CA LYS A 9 24.03 -29.32 1.25
C LYS A 9 22.92 -29.36 2.31
N THR A 10 23.18 -28.82 3.50
CA THR A 10 22.17 -28.71 4.57
C THR A 10 21.05 -27.78 4.15
N VAL A 11 21.34 -26.60 3.62
CA VAL A 11 20.32 -25.65 3.14
C VAL A 11 19.50 -26.29 2.01
N LEU A 12 20.16 -26.92 1.02
CA LEU A 12 19.50 -27.56 -0.10
C LEU A 12 18.66 -28.80 0.28
N ARG A 13 18.95 -29.42 1.44
CA ARG A 13 18.13 -30.52 1.97
C ARG A 13 16.87 -30.06 2.70
N HIS A 14 16.78 -28.79 3.00
CA HIS A 14 15.60 -28.16 3.57
C HIS A 14 14.94 -27.18 2.56
N PRO A 15 14.54 -27.65 1.37
CA PRO A 15 14.08 -26.78 0.29
C PRO A 15 12.82 -25.97 0.66
N MET A 16 12.03 -26.45 1.61
CA MET A 16 10.83 -25.75 2.08
C MET A 16 11.13 -24.32 2.56
N TYR A 17 12.26 -24.11 3.23
CA TYR A 17 12.63 -22.75 3.68
C TYR A 17 12.98 -21.84 2.50
N LEU A 18 13.70 -22.34 1.49
CA LEU A 18 13.98 -21.58 0.30
C LEU A 18 12.70 -21.29 -0.52
N ILE A 19 11.83 -22.30 -0.67
CA ILE A 19 10.57 -22.15 -1.41
C ILE A 19 9.65 -21.15 -0.72
N VAL A 20 9.48 -21.25 0.59
CA VAL A 20 8.56 -20.37 1.34
C VAL A 20 9.13 -18.97 1.47
N TYR A 21 10.35 -18.84 1.96
CA TYR A 21 10.91 -17.54 2.30
C TYR A 21 11.51 -16.79 1.10
N ALA A 22 12.24 -17.45 0.22
CA ALA A 22 12.77 -16.81 -0.96
C ALA A 22 11.78 -16.85 -2.13
N GLY A 23 11.16 -17.99 -2.41
CA GLY A 23 10.23 -18.15 -3.52
C GLY A 23 8.89 -17.46 -3.29
N PHE A 24 8.11 -17.93 -2.31
CA PHE A 24 6.75 -17.46 -2.10
C PHE A 24 6.69 -15.97 -1.70
N LEU A 25 7.54 -15.52 -0.76
CA LEU A 25 7.55 -14.11 -0.36
C LEU A 25 7.95 -13.17 -1.51
N SER A 26 8.89 -13.57 -2.37
CA SER A 26 9.26 -12.77 -3.55
C SER A 26 8.10 -12.69 -4.55
N MET A 27 7.43 -13.84 -4.80
CA MET A 27 6.26 -13.87 -5.69
C MET A 27 5.11 -13.03 -5.13
N MET A 28 4.89 -13.07 -3.82
CA MET A 28 3.89 -12.22 -3.18
C MET A 28 4.21 -10.73 -3.39
N GLY A 29 5.49 -10.34 -3.31
CA GLY A 29 5.93 -8.99 -3.63
C GLY A 29 5.63 -8.60 -5.08
N VAL A 30 5.82 -9.51 -6.03
CA VAL A 30 5.45 -9.30 -7.44
C VAL A 30 3.94 -9.11 -7.58
N PHE A 31 3.12 -9.97 -6.97
CA PHE A 31 1.67 -9.86 -7.06
C PHE A 31 1.15 -8.54 -6.48
N ILE A 32 1.65 -8.13 -5.31
CA ILE A 32 1.24 -6.87 -4.70
C ILE A 32 1.69 -5.69 -5.58
N ALA A 33 2.96 -5.65 -5.98
CA ALA A 33 3.49 -4.57 -6.81
C ALA A 33 2.75 -4.45 -8.16
N SER A 34 2.37 -5.58 -8.78
CA SER A 34 1.62 -5.59 -10.04
C SER A 34 0.17 -5.16 -9.87
N GLY A 35 -0.43 -5.40 -8.69
CA GLY A 35 -1.80 -5.01 -8.37
C GLY A 35 -1.94 -3.55 -7.91
N LEU A 36 -0.83 -2.88 -7.56
CA LEU A 36 -0.87 -1.48 -7.15
C LEU A 36 -1.00 -0.57 -8.38
N THR A 37 -2.03 0.24 -8.39
CA THR A 37 -2.17 1.39 -9.28
C THR A 37 -1.50 2.58 -8.59
N PHE A 38 -0.28 2.88 -8.98
CA PHE A 38 0.34 4.15 -8.64
C PHE A 38 -0.23 5.17 -9.62
N GLY A 39 -0.79 6.27 -9.11
CA GLY A 39 -1.32 7.37 -9.91
C GLY A 39 -0.27 7.86 -10.90
N GLY A 40 -0.30 7.34 -12.08
CA GLY A 40 0.52 7.67 -13.21
C GLY A 40 -0.42 7.68 -14.40
N THR A 41 -0.47 8.80 -15.04
CA THR A 41 -1.07 9.08 -16.31
C THR A 41 -0.76 7.99 -17.33
N ASN A 42 -1.52 6.93 -17.33
CA ASN A 42 -1.87 6.35 -18.59
C ASN A 42 -3.06 7.16 -19.09
N ASP A 43 -3.11 7.47 -20.38
CA ASP A 43 -4.21 8.07 -21.11
C ASP A 43 -5.53 7.26 -21.05
N SER A 44 -5.76 6.52 -20.00
CA SER A 44 -7.09 6.28 -19.51
C SER A 44 -7.50 7.61 -18.89
N GLU A 45 -8.22 8.45 -19.67
CA GLU A 45 -9.21 9.37 -19.12
C GLU A 45 -9.64 8.79 -17.77
N PHE A 46 -9.51 9.59 -16.69
CA PHE A 46 -10.18 9.27 -15.44
C PHE A 46 -11.65 9.04 -15.83
N SER A 47 -11.97 7.81 -16.19
CA SER A 47 -13.34 7.35 -16.30
C SER A 47 -13.81 7.36 -14.87
N PRO A 48 -14.62 8.31 -14.44
CA PRO A 48 -15.20 8.28 -13.12
C PRO A 48 -15.84 6.91 -13.03
N TYR A 49 -15.39 6.11 -12.08
CA TYR A 49 -16.02 4.83 -11.81
C TYR A 49 -17.49 5.15 -11.69
N GLU A 50 -18.34 4.57 -12.53
CA GLU A 50 -19.77 4.88 -12.59
C GLU A 50 -20.40 4.45 -11.25
N THR A 51 -20.19 5.29 -10.22
CA THR A 51 -20.66 5.03 -8.86
C THR A 51 -22.17 4.94 -8.89
N LYS A 52 -22.71 3.80 -8.48
CA LYS A 52 -24.16 3.63 -8.35
C LYS A 52 -24.62 4.35 -7.10
N PHE A 53 -25.48 5.34 -7.28
CA PHE A 53 -26.05 6.11 -6.18
C PHE A 53 -27.56 6.19 -6.27
N ALA A 54 -28.21 6.58 -5.18
CA ALA A 54 -29.62 6.90 -5.15
C ALA A 54 -29.84 8.23 -4.43
N VAL A 55 -30.85 9.00 -4.88
CA VAL A 55 -31.32 10.20 -4.21
C VAL A 55 -32.75 9.98 -3.81
N ILE A 56 -33.03 10.14 -2.53
CA ILE A 56 -34.39 10.17 -1.97
C ILE A 56 -34.68 11.62 -1.65
N ASP A 57 -35.26 12.31 -2.62
CA ASP A 57 -35.64 13.71 -2.49
C ASP A 57 -37.06 13.83 -1.95
N ARG A 58 -37.19 14.30 -0.70
CA ARG A 58 -38.45 14.59 -0.04
C ARG A 58 -38.77 16.09 -0.02
N ASP A 59 -37.80 16.92 -0.44
CA ASP A 59 -37.88 18.37 -0.41
C ASP A 59 -38.48 18.93 -1.71
N GLY A 60 -38.04 18.44 -2.85
CA GLY A 60 -38.52 18.90 -4.19
C GLY A 60 -38.19 20.37 -4.43
N SER A 61 -37.19 20.94 -3.79
CA SER A 61 -36.77 22.32 -4.00
C SER A 61 -35.84 22.44 -5.21
N ALA A 62 -35.65 23.65 -5.71
CA ALA A 62 -34.68 23.87 -6.79
C ALA A 62 -33.24 23.51 -6.38
N LEU A 63 -32.90 23.65 -5.09
CA LEU A 63 -31.60 23.27 -4.57
C LEU A 63 -31.39 21.74 -4.55
N SER A 64 -32.42 20.97 -4.12
CA SER A 64 -32.37 19.50 -4.11
C SER A 64 -32.33 18.92 -5.54
N ASP A 65 -33.14 19.47 -6.43
CA ASP A 65 -33.18 19.11 -7.85
C ASP A 65 -31.81 19.33 -8.52
N GLY A 66 -31.16 20.47 -8.21
CA GLY A 66 -29.82 20.78 -8.74
C GLY A 66 -28.74 19.90 -8.22
N LEU A 67 -28.74 19.57 -6.92
CA LEU A 67 -27.82 18.62 -6.35
C LEU A 67 -28.00 17.23 -7.00
N ALA A 68 -29.23 16.77 -7.18
CA ALA A 68 -29.53 15.52 -7.83
C ALA A 68 -29.06 15.51 -9.30
N ALA A 69 -29.26 16.62 -10.03
CA ALA A 69 -28.77 16.77 -11.40
C ALA A 69 -27.26 16.70 -11.48
N TYR A 70 -26.53 17.38 -10.60
CA TYR A 70 -25.07 17.32 -10.50
C TYR A 70 -24.58 15.90 -10.25
N LEU A 71 -25.21 15.16 -9.32
CA LEU A 71 -24.81 13.79 -9.02
C LEU A 71 -25.06 12.84 -10.20
N ARG A 72 -26.11 13.06 -11.02
CA ARG A 72 -26.36 12.29 -12.24
C ARG A 72 -25.28 12.44 -13.30
N GLU A 73 -24.54 13.53 -13.30
CA GLU A 73 -23.39 13.72 -14.18
C GLU A 73 -22.15 12.96 -13.67
N GLN A 74 -22.12 12.63 -12.38
CA GLN A 74 -20.98 11.99 -11.73
C GLN A 74 -21.12 10.47 -11.54
N GLY A 75 -22.33 9.90 -11.78
CA GLY A 75 -22.57 8.48 -11.57
C GLY A 75 -23.90 7.98 -12.12
N ILE A 76 -24.22 6.73 -11.86
CA ILE A 76 -25.48 6.08 -12.28
C ILE A 76 -26.49 6.14 -11.15
N GLU A 77 -27.57 6.86 -11.34
CA GLU A 77 -28.69 6.86 -10.39
C GLU A 77 -29.47 5.55 -10.47
N VAL A 78 -29.66 4.89 -9.32
CA VAL A 78 -30.46 3.68 -9.18
C VAL A 78 -31.74 4.03 -8.43
N PRO A 79 -32.91 3.79 -8.98
CA PRO A 79 -34.16 4.05 -8.27
C PRO A 79 -34.33 3.07 -7.11
N ILE A 80 -34.51 3.59 -5.91
CA ILE A 80 -34.73 2.82 -4.69
C ILE A 80 -36.04 3.33 -4.04
N GLU A 81 -36.85 2.39 -3.53
CA GLU A 81 -38.07 2.73 -2.81
C GLU A 81 -37.72 3.42 -1.46
N ASP A 82 -38.43 4.50 -1.15
CA ASP A 82 -38.25 5.21 0.11
C ASP A 82 -38.87 4.43 1.28
N SER A 83 -38.19 3.38 1.65
CA SER A 83 -38.49 2.59 2.85
C SER A 83 -37.21 2.15 3.54
N GLN A 84 -37.20 2.17 4.87
CA GLN A 84 -36.02 1.84 5.66
C GLN A 84 -35.42 0.46 5.28
N MET A 85 -36.27 -0.51 4.97
CA MET A 85 -35.82 -1.85 4.58
C MET A 85 -35.17 -1.84 3.19
N ALA A 86 -35.76 -1.12 2.21
CA ALA A 86 -35.20 -1.03 0.86
C ALA A 86 -33.86 -0.30 0.83
N LEU A 87 -33.70 0.76 1.63
CA LEU A 87 -32.45 1.53 1.73
C LEU A 87 -31.31 0.67 2.32
N GLN A 88 -31.59 -0.07 3.40
CA GLN A 88 -30.63 -0.99 4.00
C GLN A 88 -30.26 -2.15 3.08
N ASP A 89 -31.25 -2.75 2.44
CA ASP A 89 -31.06 -3.85 1.48
C ASP A 89 -30.25 -3.41 0.25
N ALA A 90 -30.46 -2.22 -0.26
CA ALA A 90 -29.78 -1.69 -1.43
C ALA A 90 -28.26 -1.56 -1.18
N VAL A 91 -27.85 -1.04 -0.02
CA VAL A 91 -26.43 -0.95 0.37
C VAL A 91 -25.86 -2.33 0.68
N ALA A 92 -26.58 -3.16 1.45
CA ALA A 92 -26.11 -4.49 1.83
C ALA A 92 -25.93 -5.43 0.62
N LYS A 93 -26.76 -5.30 -0.40
CA LYS A 93 -26.71 -6.10 -1.63
C LYS A 93 -25.82 -5.48 -2.73
N GLY A 94 -25.20 -4.32 -2.47
CA GLY A 94 -24.35 -3.62 -3.44
C GLY A 94 -25.13 -3.10 -4.65
N GLN A 95 -26.41 -2.84 -4.51
CA GLN A 95 -27.24 -2.22 -5.56
C GLN A 95 -26.92 -0.73 -5.71
N SER A 96 -26.59 -0.07 -4.59
CA SER A 96 -26.15 1.31 -4.51
C SER A 96 -24.96 1.41 -3.56
N SER A 97 -23.94 2.18 -3.94
CA SER A 97 -22.78 2.46 -3.10
C SER A 97 -23.01 3.67 -2.17
N TYR A 98 -23.96 4.54 -2.53
CA TYR A 98 -24.26 5.76 -1.80
C TYR A 98 -25.75 6.10 -1.93
N ILE A 99 -26.41 6.45 -0.84
CA ILE A 99 -27.79 6.91 -0.82
C ILE A 99 -27.84 8.25 -0.10
N LEU A 100 -28.36 9.26 -0.79
CA LEU A 100 -28.57 10.60 -0.25
C LEU A 100 -30.07 10.78 0.05
N ILE A 101 -30.40 11.24 1.25
CA ILE A 101 -31.77 11.54 1.67
C ILE A 101 -31.85 13.03 1.95
N VAL A 102 -32.65 13.74 1.16
CA VAL A 102 -32.92 15.16 1.33
C VAL A 102 -34.26 15.31 2.08
N PRO A 103 -34.26 15.81 3.32
CA PRO A 103 -35.48 15.96 4.10
C PRO A 103 -36.36 17.12 3.59
N GLU A 104 -37.67 17.07 3.85
CA GLU A 104 -38.60 18.13 3.54
C GLU A 104 -38.18 19.47 4.18
N GLY A 105 -38.23 20.57 3.41
CA GLY A 105 -37.86 21.91 3.86
C GLY A 105 -36.36 22.18 3.88
N PHE A 106 -35.53 21.26 3.38
CA PHE A 106 -34.09 21.40 3.37
C PHE A 106 -33.60 22.64 2.63
N GLY A 107 -34.11 22.88 1.40
CA GLY A 107 -33.67 23.99 0.56
C GLY A 107 -33.90 25.35 1.17
N ASP A 108 -35.05 25.56 1.78
CA ASP A 108 -35.38 26.84 2.44
C ASP A 108 -34.56 27.02 3.72
N ALA A 109 -34.44 25.99 4.54
CA ALA A 109 -33.62 26.02 5.76
C ALA A 109 -32.14 26.25 5.45
N PHE A 110 -31.64 25.64 4.38
CA PHE A 110 -30.25 25.80 3.93
C PHE A 110 -29.94 27.24 3.53
N VAL A 111 -30.83 27.85 2.68
CA VAL A 111 -30.61 29.21 2.21
C VAL A 111 -30.74 30.21 3.36
N GLU A 112 -31.70 30.00 4.27
CA GLU A 112 -31.85 30.88 5.44
C GLU A 112 -30.61 30.79 6.38
N ALA A 113 -30.15 29.59 6.71
CA ALA A 113 -28.95 29.39 7.51
C ALA A 113 -27.71 30.01 6.88
N ALA A 114 -27.53 29.82 5.56
CA ALA A 114 -26.40 30.41 4.84
C ALA A 114 -26.41 31.95 4.87
N ARG A 115 -27.59 32.59 4.85
CA ARG A 115 -27.75 34.05 4.91
C ARG A 115 -27.54 34.62 6.29
N THR A 116 -27.99 33.92 7.32
CA THR A 116 -27.87 34.37 8.72
C THR A 116 -26.50 34.05 9.29
N GLY A 117 -25.75 33.17 8.66
CA GLY A 117 -24.46 32.65 9.16
C GLY A 117 -24.62 31.61 10.25
N ASP A 118 -25.79 30.99 10.34
CA ASP A 118 -26.08 29.88 11.24
C ASP A 118 -25.48 28.56 10.70
N GLU A 119 -25.53 27.52 11.51
CA GLU A 119 -25.07 26.18 11.12
C GLU A 119 -25.97 25.61 10.01
N LEU A 120 -25.35 25.18 8.90
CA LEU A 120 -26.08 24.63 7.76
C LEU A 120 -26.76 23.30 8.14
N PRO A 121 -27.99 23.07 7.66
CA PRO A 121 -28.66 21.79 7.89
C PRO A 121 -27.88 20.64 7.26
N THR A 122 -27.81 19.50 7.94
CA THR A 122 -27.12 18.30 7.48
C THR A 122 -28.06 17.39 6.71
N LEU A 123 -27.53 16.74 5.66
CA LEU A 123 -28.21 15.68 4.93
C LEU A 123 -28.00 14.32 5.59
N GLU A 124 -28.97 13.44 5.45
CA GLU A 124 -28.81 12.05 5.84
C GLU A 124 -28.20 11.24 4.71
N THR A 125 -27.15 10.48 4.99
CA THR A 125 -26.47 9.65 4.00
C THR A 125 -26.35 8.21 4.48
N VAL A 126 -26.53 7.27 3.56
CA VAL A 126 -26.36 5.83 3.85
C VAL A 126 -25.37 5.24 2.85
N TYR A 127 -24.21 4.85 3.33
CA TYR A 127 -23.19 4.16 2.53
C TYR A 127 -22.38 3.19 3.37
N SER A 128 -21.71 2.25 2.72
CA SER A 128 -20.83 1.32 3.41
C SER A 128 -19.55 2.01 3.87
N PHE A 129 -19.21 1.89 5.13
CA PHE A 129 -17.96 2.47 5.70
C PHE A 129 -16.69 2.04 4.95
N TYR A 130 -16.71 0.89 4.29
CA TYR A 130 -15.59 0.38 3.48
C TYR A 130 -15.67 0.77 2.01
N SER A 131 -16.67 1.55 1.59
CA SER A 131 -16.84 1.98 0.20
C SER A 131 -16.07 3.28 -0.05
N THR A 132 -14.98 3.19 -0.78
CA THR A 132 -14.25 4.38 -1.28
C THR A 132 -15.16 5.23 -2.17
N GLU A 133 -16.02 4.60 -2.97
CA GLU A 133 -16.99 5.24 -3.86
C GLU A 133 -18.02 6.06 -3.07
N GLY A 134 -18.57 5.48 -1.99
CA GLY A 134 -19.52 6.17 -1.12
C GLY A 134 -18.90 7.41 -0.46
N SER A 135 -17.67 7.29 0.02
CA SER A 135 -16.94 8.41 0.61
C SER A 135 -16.63 9.53 -0.40
N LEU A 136 -16.34 9.17 -1.65
CA LEU A 136 -16.10 10.14 -2.72
C LEU A 136 -17.36 10.90 -3.07
N MET A 137 -18.51 10.21 -3.18
CA MET A 137 -19.82 10.86 -3.42
C MET A 137 -20.21 11.79 -2.26
N ASP A 138 -19.96 11.38 -1.02
CA ASP A 138 -20.19 12.23 0.15
C ASP A 138 -19.36 13.52 0.11
N GLN A 139 -18.10 13.41 -0.30
CA GLN A 139 -17.23 14.57 -0.49
C GLN A 139 -17.72 15.49 -1.60
N MET A 140 -18.23 14.95 -2.71
CA MET A 140 -18.81 15.73 -3.82
C MET A 140 -20.06 16.50 -3.36
N VAL A 141 -20.95 15.84 -2.61
CA VAL A 141 -22.14 16.47 -2.03
C VAL A 141 -21.73 17.61 -1.10
N ASN A 142 -20.79 17.37 -0.19
CA ASN A 142 -20.32 18.38 0.75
C ASN A 142 -19.65 19.57 0.02
N SER A 143 -18.90 19.31 -1.04
CA SER A 143 -18.25 20.35 -1.86
C SER A 143 -19.31 21.22 -2.58
N TYR A 144 -20.32 20.59 -3.20
CA TYR A 144 -21.42 21.29 -3.86
C TYR A 144 -22.17 22.18 -2.88
N LEU A 145 -22.56 21.63 -1.74
CA LEU A 145 -23.29 22.39 -0.69
C LEU A 145 -22.41 23.49 -0.08
N GLY A 146 -21.10 23.26 0.06
CA GLY A 146 -20.17 24.27 0.52
C GLY A 146 -20.12 25.49 -0.41
N ILE A 147 -20.07 25.28 -1.73
CA ILE A 147 -20.10 26.34 -2.73
C ILE A 147 -21.47 27.04 -2.74
N ALA A 148 -22.56 26.27 -2.74
CA ALA A 148 -23.91 26.79 -2.70
C ALA A 148 -24.15 27.66 -1.47
N GLY A 149 -23.70 27.23 -0.29
CA GLY A 149 -23.80 27.98 0.97
C GLY A 149 -22.97 29.25 0.96
N ALA A 150 -21.75 29.21 0.44
CA ALA A 150 -20.91 30.38 0.32
C ALA A 150 -21.53 31.44 -0.61
N TYR A 151 -22.09 31.03 -1.73
CA TYR A 151 -22.77 31.95 -2.66
C TYR A 151 -24.05 32.53 -2.06
N ALA A 152 -24.87 31.69 -1.42
CA ALA A 152 -26.10 32.15 -0.74
C ALA A 152 -25.83 33.17 0.38
N GLY A 153 -24.71 33.01 1.09
CA GLY A 153 -24.26 33.93 2.14
C GLY A 153 -23.73 35.26 1.60
N LEU A 154 -23.11 35.25 0.41
CA LEU A 154 -22.61 36.46 -0.25
C LEU A 154 -23.71 37.24 -0.98
N GLU A 155 -24.56 36.55 -1.70
CA GLU A 155 -25.65 37.10 -2.50
C GLU A 155 -27.01 36.92 -1.81
N GLY A 156 -27.27 37.70 -0.79
CA GLY A 156 -28.45 37.56 0.08
C GLY A 156 -29.82 37.63 -0.63
N SER A 157 -29.86 38.05 -1.89
CA SER A 157 -31.09 38.13 -2.72
C SER A 157 -31.19 37.04 -3.79
N ALA A 158 -30.18 36.17 -3.91
CA ALA A 158 -30.16 35.11 -4.92
C ALA A 158 -31.29 34.10 -4.70
N SER A 159 -31.96 33.67 -5.77
CA SER A 159 -32.95 32.60 -5.68
C SER A 159 -32.24 31.25 -5.52
N GLN A 160 -32.95 30.20 -5.05
CA GLN A 160 -32.39 28.84 -4.99
C GLN A 160 -31.89 28.37 -6.36
N GLY A 161 -32.59 28.77 -7.47
CA GLY A 161 -32.16 28.45 -8.82
C GLY A 161 -30.82 29.11 -9.21
N ASP A 162 -30.60 30.38 -8.82
CA ASP A 162 -29.35 31.08 -9.08
C ASP A 162 -28.19 30.44 -8.29
N ILE A 163 -28.45 30.08 -7.04
CA ILE A 163 -27.49 29.40 -6.17
C ILE A 163 -27.04 28.05 -6.77
N MET A 164 -28.03 27.27 -7.24
CA MET A 164 -27.82 25.99 -7.89
C MET A 164 -27.00 26.14 -9.18
N GLN A 165 -27.37 27.06 -10.05
CA GLN A 165 -26.67 27.29 -11.31
C GLN A 165 -25.21 27.70 -11.05
N HIS A 166 -24.98 28.60 -10.10
CA HIS A 166 -23.65 29.05 -9.78
C HIS A 166 -22.78 27.91 -9.18
N ALA A 167 -23.37 27.11 -8.29
CA ALA A 167 -22.67 25.95 -7.74
C ALA A 167 -22.30 24.94 -8.83
N ALA A 168 -23.18 24.65 -9.77
CA ALA A 168 -22.92 23.78 -10.91
C ALA A 168 -21.83 24.34 -11.83
N GLU A 169 -21.85 25.65 -12.14
CA GLU A 169 -20.83 26.31 -12.96
C GLU A 169 -19.45 26.21 -12.30
N VAL A 170 -19.34 26.51 -11.01
CA VAL A 170 -18.06 26.43 -10.27
C VAL A 170 -17.57 24.99 -10.18
N MET A 171 -18.45 24.01 -9.98
CA MET A 171 -18.07 22.59 -9.94
C MET A 171 -17.69 22.06 -11.33
N ALA A 172 -18.24 22.62 -12.41
CA ALA A 172 -17.87 22.29 -13.78
C ALA A 172 -16.55 22.95 -14.22
N GLU A 173 -16.15 24.04 -13.54
CA GLU A 173 -14.88 24.68 -13.74
C GLU A 173 -13.79 23.78 -13.14
N SER A 174 -13.46 22.72 -13.88
CA SER A 174 -12.32 21.87 -13.51
C SER A 174 -11.09 22.78 -13.52
N ALA A 175 -10.51 22.99 -12.35
CA ALA A 175 -9.16 23.51 -12.29
C ALA A 175 -8.33 22.61 -13.22
N GLU A 176 -7.72 23.17 -14.24
CA GLU A 176 -6.70 22.49 -15.04
C GLU A 176 -5.58 22.15 -14.04
N THR A 177 -5.72 20.99 -13.41
CA THR A 177 -4.69 20.43 -12.56
C THR A 177 -3.62 19.97 -13.54
N ASP A 178 -2.71 20.90 -13.85
CA ASP A 178 -1.40 20.51 -14.33
C ASP A 178 -0.85 19.60 -13.22
N SER A 179 -0.91 18.30 -13.45
CA SER A 179 -0.19 17.39 -12.60
C SER A 179 1.27 17.72 -12.82
N VAL A 180 1.83 18.55 -11.94
CA VAL A 180 3.26 18.76 -11.90
C VAL A 180 3.84 17.38 -11.62
N GLU A 181 4.27 16.71 -12.68
CA GLU A 181 5.12 15.54 -12.58
C GLU A 181 6.38 15.97 -11.84
N VAL A 182 6.34 15.90 -10.52
CA VAL A 182 7.53 16.05 -9.70
C VAL A 182 8.44 14.88 -10.04
N GLY A 183 9.27 15.09 -11.06
CA GLY A 183 10.29 14.15 -11.54
C GLY A 183 9.70 12.77 -11.82
N GLY A 184 8.90 12.65 -12.91
CA GLY A 184 8.10 11.49 -13.26
C GLY A 184 8.83 10.14 -13.16
N THR A 185 8.67 9.49 -12.04
CA THR A 185 8.81 8.03 -11.99
C THR A 185 7.52 7.47 -12.57
N SER A 186 7.59 6.85 -13.73
CA SER A 186 6.46 6.15 -14.33
C SER A 186 5.86 5.15 -13.32
N SER A 187 4.59 4.81 -13.45
CA SER A 187 3.93 3.81 -12.61
C SER A 187 4.71 2.47 -12.56
N GLU A 188 5.38 2.12 -13.63
CA GLU A 188 6.24 0.92 -13.71
C GLU A 188 7.50 1.06 -12.83
N ALA A 189 8.16 2.21 -12.84
CA ALA A 189 9.31 2.45 -11.97
C ALA A 189 8.90 2.42 -10.48
N GLN A 190 7.73 2.95 -10.14
CA GLN A 190 7.19 2.90 -8.77
C GLN A 190 6.86 1.48 -8.33
N ARG A 191 6.31 0.63 -9.21
CA ARG A 191 6.08 -0.80 -8.96
C ARG A 191 7.38 -1.53 -8.67
N PHE A 192 8.43 -1.25 -9.45
CA PHE A 192 9.75 -1.82 -9.22
C PHE A 192 10.35 -1.38 -7.88
N VAL A 193 10.27 -0.09 -7.54
CA VAL A 193 10.71 0.44 -6.25
C VAL A 193 9.95 -0.24 -5.10
N PHE A 194 8.62 -0.35 -5.21
CA PHE A 194 7.82 -1.05 -4.22
C PHE A 194 8.23 -2.53 -4.08
N PHE A 195 8.47 -3.21 -5.19
CA PHE A 195 8.98 -4.59 -5.16
C PHE A 195 10.30 -4.69 -4.41
N LEU A 196 11.22 -3.73 -4.57
CA LEU A 196 12.49 -3.71 -3.83
C LEU A 196 12.28 -3.41 -2.34
N GLN A 197 11.36 -2.50 -2.00
CA GLN A 197 10.98 -2.23 -0.60
C GLN A 197 10.41 -3.49 0.07
N TRP A 198 9.48 -4.17 -0.58
CA TRP A 198 9.00 -5.48 -0.13
C TRP A 198 10.10 -6.54 -0.07
N GLY A 199 11.03 -6.49 -1.02
CA GLY A 199 12.21 -7.34 -1.10
C GLY A 199 13.07 -7.29 0.17
N THR A 200 13.03 -6.19 0.92
CA THR A 200 13.68 -6.07 2.22
C THR A 200 13.17 -7.12 3.19
N TYR A 201 11.85 -7.30 3.30
CA TYR A 201 11.25 -8.36 4.11
C TYR A 201 11.71 -9.75 3.65
N THR A 202 11.65 -10.01 2.35
CA THR A 202 12.08 -11.28 1.75
C THR A 202 13.54 -11.58 2.06
N LEU A 203 14.45 -10.60 1.92
CA LEU A 203 15.88 -10.77 2.21
C LEU A 203 16.10 -11.06 3.69
N PHE A 204 15.49 -10.30 4.60
CA PHE A 204 15.67 -10.51 6.04
C PHE A 204 15.15 -11.89 6.48
N ALA A 205 13.91 -12.21 6.15
CA ALA A 205 13.31 -13.48 6.53
C ALA A 205 14.09 -14.67 5.94
N SER A 206 14.37 -14.65 4.62
CA SER A 206 15.02 -15.75 3.93
C SER A 206 16.45 -16.00 4.44
N ILE A 207 17.25 -14.93 4.54
CA ILE A 207 18.67 -15.07 4.89
C ILE A 207 18.81 -15.52 6.35
N ILE A 208 18.09 -14.89 7.30
CA ILE A 208 18.15 -15.26 8.71
C ILE A 208 17.71 -16.71 8.91
N VAL A 209 16.60 -17.12 8.27
CA VAL A 209 16.07 -18.47 8.40
C VAL A 209 17.00 -19.50 7.78
N CYS A 210 17.46 -19.29 6.54
CA CYS A 210 18.33 -20.25 5.87
C CYS A 210 19.70 -20.39 6.55
N VAL A 211 20.29 -19.26 6.98
CA VAL A 211 21.54 -19.28 7.76
C VAL A 211 21.31 -19.89 9.15
N GLY A 212 20.20 -19.55 9.81
CA GLY A 212 19.79 -20.13 11.09
C GLY A 212 19.67 -21.65 11.04
N VAL A 213 18.94 -22.20 10.07
CA VAL A 213 18.81 -23.66 9.87
C VAL A 213 20.16 -24.32 9.62
N MET A 214 21.00 -23.73 8.77
CA MET A 214 22.34 -24.21 8.48
C MET A 214 23.19 -24.25 9.77
N MET A 215 23.18 -23.17 10.53
CA MET A 215 23.97 -23.03 11.74
C MET A 215 23.50 -23.96 12.86
N THR A 216 22.19 -24.05 13.09
CA THR A 216 21.58 -24.95 14.08
C THR A 216 21.97 -26.40 13.80
N THR A 217 21.93 -26.80 12.54
CA THR A 217 22.30 -28.17 12.13
C THR A 217 23.78 -28.45 12.39
N LEU A 218 24.66 -27.49 12.03
CA LEU A 218 26.11 -27.68 12.17
C LEU A 218 26.60 -27.51 13.63
N ASN A 219 25.87 -26.75 14.45
CA ASN A 219 26.15 -26.52 15.87
C ASN A 219 25.50 -27.55 16.81
N ARG A 220 24.83 -28.60 16.30
CA ARG A 220 24.33 -29.70 17.12
C ARG A 220 25.47 -30.26 17.95
N THR A 221 25.21 -30.52 19.22
CA THR A 221 26.21 -30.93 20.23
C THR A 221 27.12 -32.07 19.73
N ASP A 222 26.54 -33.07 19.06
CA ASP A 222 27.29 -34.22 18.57
C ASP A 222 28.25 -33.84 17.42
N LEU A 223 27.81 -32.98 16.48
CA LEU A 223 28.64 -32.52 15.38
C LEU A 223 29.72 -31.56 15.87
N ARG A 224 29.36 -30.66 16.80
CA ARG A 224 30.30 -29.72 17.42
C ARG A 224 31.42 -30.45 18.15
N ARG A 225 31.11 -31.49 18.95
CA ARG A 225 32.12 -32.33 19.64
C ARG A 225 33.02 -33.02 18.64
N ARG A 226 32.51 -33.57 17.57
CA ARG A 226 33.31 -34.20 16.50
C ARG A 226 34.21 -33.18 15.78
N ASN A 227 33.74 -31.97 15.56
CA ASN A 227 34.50 -30.90 14.92
C ASN A 227 35.66 -30.43 15.84
N LEU A 228 35.49 -30.41 17.17
CA LEU A 228 36.50 -30.03 18.12
C LEU A 228 37.70 -31.02 18.19
N VAL A 229 37.45 -32.30 17.92
CA VAL A 229 38.52 -33.33 17.85
C VAL A 229 39.08 -33.53 16.44
N SER A 230 38.54 -32.77 15.46
CA SER A 230 39.01 -32.80 14.08
C SER A 230 40.34 -32.04 13.91
N PRO A 231 41.24 -32.47 13.03
CA PRO A 231 42.48 -31.76 12.73
C PRO A 231 42.28 -30.44 11.99
N LEU A 232 41.03 -29.99 11.82
CA LEU A 232 40.69 -28.74 11.15
C LEU A 232 40.92 -27.55 12.09
N PRO A 233 41.76 -26.56 11.70
CA PRO A 233 41.92 -25.33 12.47
C PRO A 233 40.60 -24.62 12.65
N SER A 234 40.30 -24.08 13.83
CA SER A 234 39.06 -23.37 14.14
C SER A 234 38.82 -22.19 13.22
N LEU A 235 39.88 -21.49 12.82
CA LEU A 235 39.80 -20.40 11.86
C LEU A 235 39.30 -20.88 10.47
N SER A 236 39.85 -22.01 10.01
CA SER A 236 39.43 -22.60 8.71
C SER A 236 37.99 -23.07 8.75
N TYR A 237 37.53 -23.60 9.89
CA TYR A 237 36.12 -23.95 10.09
C TYR A 237 35.24 -22.73 10.03
N GLY A 238 35.57 -21.66 10.77
CA GLY A 238 34.81 -20.41 10.81
C GLY A 238 34.73 -19.72 9.43
N LEU A 239 35.85 -19.65 8.70
CA LEU A 239 35.90 -19.08 7.37
C LEU A 239 35.04 -19.86 6.34
N GLN A 240 35.06 -21.20 6.38
CA GLN A 240 34.20 -22.01 5.51
C GLN A 240 32.71 -21.81 5.81
N LEU A 241 32.39 -21.64 7.09
CA LEU A 241 31.04 -21.39 7.54
C LEU A 241 30.54 -19.98 7.10
N ALA A 242 31.39 -18.96 7.30
CA ALA A 242 31.11 -17.61 6.83
C ALA A 242 30.98 -17.55 5.30
N ALA A 243 31.84 -18.22 4.57
CA ALA A 243 31.77 -18.29 3.11
C ALA A 243 30.50 -19.00 2.62
N SER A 244 30.04 -20.04 3.32
CA SER A 244 28.78 -20.71 2.97
C SER A 244 27.56 -19.82 3.27
N SER A 245 27.57 -19.08 4.36
CA SER A 245 26.52 -18.11 4.70
C SER A 245 26.46 -16.97 3.68
N LEU A 246 27.63 -16.46 3.28
CA LEU A 246 27.74 -15.44 2.24
C LEU A 246 27.18 -15.93 0.89
N LEU A 247 27.47 -17.19 0.52
CA LEU A 247 26.94 -17.79 -0.71
C LEU A 247 25.41 -17.90 -0.65
N VAL A 248 24.83 -18.31 0.48
CA VAL A 248 23.38 -18.37 0.66
C VAL A 248 22.75 -16.98 0.53
N MET A 249 23.32 -15.98 1.22
CA MET A 249 22.89 -14.59 1.09
C MET A 249 22.92 -14.12 -0.37
N THR A 250 24.06 -14.31 -1.05
CA THR A 250 24.22 -13.88 -2.45
C THR A 250 23.24 -14.58 -3.37
N ALA A 251 22.95 -15.86 -3.15
CA ALA A 251 21.98 -16.60 -3.95
C ALA A 251 20.56 -16.08 -3.77
N VAL A 252 20.14 -15.79 -2.54
CA VAL A 252 18.82 -15.21 -2.24
C VAL A 252 18.71 -13.80 -2.81
N TRP A 253 19.73 -12.97 -2.63
CA TRP A 253 19.79 -11.63 -3.18
C TRP A 253 19.72 -11.63 -4.71
N LEU A 254 20.54 -12.46 -5.38
CA LEU A 254 20.50 -12.62 -6.83
C LEU A 254 19.10 -13.07 -7.32
N TRP A 255 18.49 -14.02 -6.62
CA TRP A 255 17.12 -14.43 -6.94
C TRP A 255 16.14 -13.26 -6.91
N THR A 256 16.15 -12.46 -5.84
CA THR A 256 15.26 -11.32 -5.67
C THR A 256 15.49 -10.26 -6.76
N ILE A 257 16.75 -9.92 -7.03
CA ILE A 257 17.12 -8.93 -8.04
C ILE A 257 16.77 -9.42 -9.46
N CYS A 258 17.14 -10.67 -9.80
CA CYS A 258 16.80 -11.24 -11.10
C CYS A 258 15.29 -11.31 -11.33
N LEU A 259 14.52 -11.68 -10.32
CA LEU A 259 13.06 -11.70 -10.40
C LEU A 259 12.51 -10.30 -10.65
N GLY A 260 12.99 -9.29 -9.92
CA GLY A 260 12.58 -7.89 -10.13
C GLY A 260 12.85 -7.42 -11.56
N PHE A 261 14.05 -7.65 -12.09
CA PHE A 261 14.40 -7.26 -13.46
C PHE A 261 13.68 -8.05 -14.55
N THR A 262 13.27 -9.28 -14.28
CA THR A 262 12.53 -10.07 -15.26
C THR A 262 11.06 -9.68 -15.34
N VAL A 263 10.46 -9.32 -14.21
CA VAL A 263 9.05 -8.94 -14.15
C VAL A 263 8.85 -7.47 -14.53
N PHE A 264 9.70 -6.59 -14.00
CA PHE A 264 9.61 -5.13 -14.19
C PHE A 264 10.71 -4.63 -15.14
N HIS A 265 10.88 -5.29 -16.28
CA HIS A 265 11.98 -4.99 -17.22
C HIS A 265 11.90 -3.58 -17.83
N GLU A 266 10.69 -3.05 -18.01
CA GLU A 266 10.48 -1.69 -18.52
C GLU A 266 10.92 -0.64 -17.50
N ALA A 267 10.67 -0.87 -16.21
CA ALA A 267 11.10 0.02 -15.15
C ALA A 267 12.62 0.20 -15.10
N ALA A 268 13.38 -0.84 -15.40
CA ALA A 268 14.83 -0.79 -15.43
C ALA A 268 15.38 0.15 -16.52
N SER A 269 14.64 0.31 -17.63
CA SER A 269 15.00 1.24 -18.71
C SER A 269 14.67 2.70 -18.38
N MET A 270 13.72 2.94 -17.47
CA MET A 270 13.24 4.27 -17.08
C MET A 270 14.05 4.89 -15.96
N ILE A 271 14.72 4.07 -15.14
CA ILE A 271 15.59 4.55 -14.07
C ILE A 271 16.98 4.86 -14.65
N SER A 272 17.58 5.97 -14.25
CA SER A 272 18.94 6.31 -14.71
C SER A 272 19.93 5.21 -14.35
N GLY A 273 20.84 4.86 -15.26
CA GLY A 273 21.82 3.79 -15.06
C GLY A 273 22.62 3.91 -13.74
N PRO A 274 23.11 5.10 -13.35
CA PRO A 274 23.74 5.31 -12.05
C PRO A 274 22.80 5.08 -10.86
N GLY A 275 21.55 5.51 -10.95
CA GLY A 275 20.54 5.29 -9.91
C GLY A 275 20.24 3.82 -9.71
N LEU A 276 20.06 3.07 -10.81
CA LEU A 276 19.83 1.64 -10.78
C LEU A 276 21.02 0.88 -10.15
N ALA A 277 22.25 1.22 -10.56
CA ALA A 277 23.45 0.62 -9.98
C ALA A 277 23.56 0.89 -8.47
N LEU A 278 23.20 2.09 -8.02
CA LEU A 278 23.17 2.47 -6.62
C LEU A 278 22.12 1.65 -5.85
N MET A 279 20.91 1.49 -6.38
CA MET A 279 19.84 0.69 -5.77
C MET A 279 20.25 -0.79 -5.61
N VAL A 280 20.85 -1.37 -6.65
CA VAL A 280 21.36 -2.75 -6.63
C VAL A 280 22.49 -2.90 -5.61
N ALA A 281 23.45 -1.96 -5.57
CA ALA A 281 24.54 -1.98 -4.61
C ALA A 281 24.03 -1.79 -3.17
N ALA A 282 23.12 -0.86 -2.94
CA ALA A 282 22.51 -0.63 -1.63
C ALA A 282 21.77 -1.85 -1.13
N SER A 283 21.00 -2.53 -1.99
CA SER A 283 20.29 -3.77 -1.62
C SER A 283 21.24 -4.92 -1.28
N PHE A 284 22.43 -4.99 -1.92
CA PHE A 284 23.45 -5.97 -1.57
C PHE A 284 24.06 -5.67 -0.19
N VAL A 285 24.37 -4.40 0.08
CA VAL A 285 24.87 -3.98 1.40
C VAL A 285 23.81 -4.27 2.47
N LEU A 286 22.55 -3.94 2.21
CA LEU A 286 21.45 -4.25 3.12
C LEU A 286 21.36 -5.76 3.44
N ALA A 287 21.55 -6.63 2.46
CA ALA A 287 21.52 -8.08 2.64
C ALA A 287 22.63 -8.60 3.60
N THR A 288 23.70 -7.84 3.82
CA THR A 288 24.76 -8.21 4.79
C THR A 288 24.28 -8.11 6.24
N ILE A 289 23.25 -7.30 6.52
CA ILE A 289 22.67 -7.15 7.86
C ILE A 289 22.01 -8.46 8.32
N PRO A 290 20.99 -9.00 7.59
CA PRO A 290 20.37 -10.26 7.98
C PRO A 290 21.35 -11.44 7.95
N LEU A 291 22.39 -11.42 7.09
CA LEU A 291 23.47 -12.38 7.13
C LEU A 291 24.19 -12.35 8.48
N SER A 292 24.57 -11.15 8.93
CA SER A 292 25.28 -10.96 10.20
C SER A 292 24.42 -11.40 11.39
N VAL A 293 23.14 -11.04 11.38
CA VAL A 293 22.17 -11.44 12.41
C VAL A 293 21.99 -12.96 12.43
N GLY A 294 21.71 -13.58 11.28
CA GLY A 294 21.53 -15.04 11.19
C GLY A 294 22.78 -15.82 11.62
N TYR A 295 23.96 -15.31 11.23
CA TYR A 295 25.23 -15.90 11.67
C TYR A 295 25.45 -15.78 13.18
N LEU A 296 25.16 -14.59 13.76
CA LEU A 296 25.24 -14.36 15.20
C LEU A 296 24.28 -15.25 15.98
N LEU A 297 23.03 -15.33 15.60
CA LEU A 297 22.01 -16.20 16.22
C LEU A 297 22.47 -17.67 16.20
N GLY A 298 23.03 -18.09 15.08
CA GLY A 298 23.59 -19.43 14.95
C GLY A 298 24.78 -19.69 15.85
N GLN A 299 25.68 -18.72 16.06
CA GLN A 299 26.80 -18.84 16.98
C GLN A 299 26.37 -18.89 18.45
N LEU A 300 25.32 -18.14 18.79
CA LEU A 300 24.69 -18.15 20.13
C LEU A 300 23.92 -19.45 20.40
N GLY A 301 23.74 -20.31 19.39
CA GLY A 301 23.05 -21.59 19.57
C GLY A 301 21.53 -21.42 19.61
N VAL A 302 21.00 -20.34 19.04
CA VAL A 302 19.55 -20.08 18.93
C VAL A 302 18.94 -21.17 18.04
N GLY A 303 17.85 -21.79 18.51
CA GLY A 303 17.19 -22.87 17.79
C GLY A 303 16.51 -22.40 16.50
N GLU A 304 16.19 -23.36 15.66
CA GLU A 304 15.58 -23.12 14.34
C GLU A 304 14.25 -22.32 14.43
N PHE A 305 13.38 -22.69 15.37
CA PHE A 305 12.10 -22.00 15.59
C PHE A 305 12.29 -20.52 15.97
N ALA A 306 13.22 -20.26 16.90
CA ALA A 306 13.46 -18.87 17.32
C ALA A 306 14.18 -18.05 16.23
N SER A 307 15.08 -18.65 15.46
CA SER A 307 15.70 -17.99 14.29
C SER A 307 14.65 -17.64 13.23
N ASN A 308 13.67 -18.53 13.02
CA ASN A 308 12.56 -18.31 12.12
C ASN A 308 11.68 -17.14 12.61
N ALA A 309 11.27 -17.15 13.88
CA ALA A 309 10.48 -16.07 14.47
C ALA A 309 11.20 -14.72 14.37
N LEU A 310 12.49 -14.67 14.75
CA LEU A 310 13.29 -13.45 14.69
C LEU A 310 13.48 -12.95 13.24
N GLY A 311 13.70 -13.85 12.29
CA GLY A 311 13.84 -13.49 10.88
C GLY A 311 12.57 -12.81 10.32
N ASN A 312 11.40 -13.35 10.68
CA ASN A 312 10.13 -12.78 10.27
C ASN A 312 9.84 -11.44 10.97
N ILE A 313 10.01 -11.36 12.28
CA ILE A 313 9.76 -10.14 13.06
C ILE A 313 10.67 -9.01 12.59
N LEU A 314 11.99 -9.25 12.52
CA LEU A 314 12.95 -8.24 12.07
C LEU A 314 12.70 -7.83 10.63
N GLY A 315 12.45 -8.79 9.74
CA GLY A 315 12.13 -8.51 8.34
C GLY A 315 10.88 -7.65 8.20
N MET A 316 9.82 -7.97 8.95
CA MET A 316 8.57 -7.20 8.93
C MET A 316 8.78 -5.77 9.47
N VAL A 317 9.46 -5.62 10.61
CA VAL A 317 9.71 -4.29 11.21
C VAL A 317 10.54 -3.41 10.28
N ILE A 318 11.66 -3.94 9.75
CA ILE A 318 12.54 -3.16 8.85
C ILE A 318 11.83 -2.82 7.53
N SER A 319 11.06 -3.75 6.97
CA SER A 319 10.27 -3.51 5.76
C SER A 319 9.16 -2.48 5.99
N PHE A 320 8.51 -2.50 7.16
CA PHE A 320 7.52 -1.49 7.55
C PHE A 320 8.15 -0.10 7.64
N LEU A 321 9.28 0.03 8.34
CA LEU A 321 10.02 1.29 8.44
C LEU A 321 10.56 1.76 7.08
N GLY A 322 10.84 0.85 6.17
CA GLY A 322 11.26 1.14 4.79
C GLY A 322 10.14 1.54 3.83
N GLY A 323 8.90 1.66 4.29
CA GLY A 323 7.77 2.12 3.47
C GLY A 323 7.11 1.05 2.60
N ALA A 324 7.39 -0.24 2.82
CA ALA A 324 6.80 -1.32 2.01
C ALA A 324 5.33 -1.61 2.34
N TRP A 325 4.85 -1.21 3.51
CA TRP A 325 3.49 -1.48 3.99
C TRP A 325 2.61 -0.24 4.00
N ILE A 326 3.22 0.89 4.35
CA ILE A 326 2.57 2.20 4.41
C ILE A 326 3.57 3.19 3.83
N SER A 327 3.11 4.13 3.00
CA SER A 327 3.97 5.18 2.47
C SER A 327 4.68 5.91 3.61
N PHE A 328 5.99 6.14 3.44
CA PHE A 328 6.82 6.79 4.45
C PHE A 328 6.25 8.13 4.92
N ASP A 329 5.66 8.89 3.99
CA ASP A 329 5.07 10.21 4.26
C ASP A 329 3.82 10.17 5.15
N LEU A 330 3.17 9.00 5.26
CA LEU A 330 2.00 8.77 6.11
C LEU A 330 2.36 8.29 7.52
N LEU A 331 3.63 8.03 7.79
CA LEU A 331 4.09 7.63 9.13
C LEU A 331 4.16 8.83 10.05
N ASP A 332 3.89 8.61 11.34
CA ASP A 332 4.07 9.63 12.38
C ASP A 332 5.51 10.19 12.37
N PRO A 333 5.72 11.50 12.57
CA PRO A 333 7.06 12.12 12.56
C PRO A 333 8.08 11.46 13.48
N SER A 334 7.64 10.89 14.62
CA SER A 334 8.50 10.16 15.54
C SER A 334 8.99 8.83 14.94
N VAL A 335 8.15 8.16 14.14
CA VAL A 335 8.49 6.92 13.42
C VAL A 335 9.39 7.23 12.22
N GLN A 336 9.13 8.32 11.50
CA GLN A 336 10.00 8.79 10.42
C GLN A 336 11.41 9.09 10.92
N MET A 337 11.54 9.73 12.09
CA MET A 337 12.83 9.97 12.72
C MET A 337 13.57 8.65 13.03
N LEU A 338 12.86 7.63 13.52
CA LEU A 338 13.44 6.31 13.79
C LEU A 338 13.88 5.60 12.51
N ALA A 339 13.17 5.78 11.42
CA ALA A 339 13.48 5.16 10.13
C ALA A 339 14.68 5.79 9.41
N HIS A 340 15.07 7.01 9.78
CA HIS A 340 16.25 7.70 9.25
C HIS A 340 17.57 7.26 9.92
N PHE A 341 17.52 6.54 11.05
CA PHE A 341 18.67 5.95 11.72
C PHE A 341 18.92 4.50 11.30
#